data_abb8db13b22af0905e29a31ab9e0cc4b
#
_entry.id   abb8db13b22af0905e29a31ab9e0cc4b
#
_cell.length_a   1.000
_cell.length_b   1.000
_cell.length_c   1.000
_cell.angle_alpha   90.00
_cell.angle_beta   90.00
_cell.angle_gamma   90.00
#
_symmetry.space_group_name_H-M   'P 1'
#
loop_
_entity.id
_entity.type
_entity.pdbx_description
1 polymer ?
#
loop_
_entity_poly.entity_id
_entity_poly.type
_entity_poly.pdbx_seq_one_letter_code
_entity_poly.pdbx_strand_id
1 'polypeptide(L)'
;MTLLGQNVDSYLWYGGGLKKDFNKATQMAQATAVNFSQLLEKVALKFPEMRIRFSTSNPQDMTLDVVRTMAAHSNICKHIHLPVQSGSNRILKAMNRQHTREEYMALIDNIRAIIPDCAISQDMIIGFPNETEEDHKDTLSLMEYVKYDFGYMYSYSDRPGTAAGKNLADNIPETLKSKRLAEVIAVQRKHAAMHTQNRVGKIETVLVEGVSKKSEKDLMGRNNYNAVVVFPRETYKIGDLVAVKITDCTSGTLLGKAISHTKLSS
;
A
#
# COMPACT_ATOMS: atom_id res chain seq x y z
N MET A 1 14.54 -2.92 -4.89
CA MET A 1 13.88 -2.62 -6.20
C MET A 1 12.41 -2.31 -5.95
N THR A 2 11.82 -1.36 -6.69
CA THR A 2 10.37 -1.13 -6.67
C THR A 2 9.82 -1.23 -8.08
N LEU A 3 8.84 -2.12 -8.29
CA LEU A 3 8.10 -2.22 -9.55
C LEU A 3 7.00 -1.15 -9.53
N LEU A 4 6.96 -0.31 -10.54
CA LEU A 4 6.04 0.84 -10.63
C LEU A 4 5.25 0.80 -11.93
N GLY A 5 4.00 1.22 -11.85
CA GLY A 5 3.09 1.40 -12.98
C GLY A 5 1.89 2.24 -12.54
N GLN A 6 1.05 2.72 -13.46
CA GLN A 6 -0.22 3.37 -13.10
C GLN A 6 -1.20 2.39 -12.42
N ASN A 7 -1.10 1.12 -12.80
CA ASN A 7 -1.78 -0.03 -12.22
C ASN A 7 -0.88 -1.24 -12.47
N VAL A 8 0.06 -1.48 -11.57
CA VAL A 8 1.11 -2.49 -11.75
C VAL A 8 0.52 -3.90 -11.82
N ASP A 9 -0.57 -4.17 -11.09
CA ASP A 9 -1.21 -5.48 -11.02
C ASP A 9 -1.88 -5.87 -12.35
N SER A 10 -2.15 -4.88 -13.21
CA SER A 10 -2.72 -5.12 -14.53
C SER A 10 -1.71 -5.60 -15.58
N TYR A 11 -0.43 -5.76 -15.19
CA TYR A 11 0.62 -6.22 -16.11
C TYR A 11 0.27 -7.55 -16.75
N LEU A 12 0.36 -7.59 -18.07
CA LEU A 12 0.19 -8.78 -18.89
C LEU A 12 1.09 -8.66 -20.12
N TRP A 13 2.08 -9.54 -20.23
CA TRP A 13 2.94 -9.65 -21.39
C TRP A 13 2.60 -10.92 -22.18
N TYR A 14 2.36 -10.80 -23.47
CA TYR A 14 2.07 -11.92 -24.38
C TYR A 14 2.72 -11.74 -25.76
N GLY A 15 3.91 -11.12 -25.78
CA GLY A 15 4.66 -10.83 -27.01
C GLY A 15 4.45 -9.41 -27.53
N GLY A 16 3.57 -8.59 -26.92
CA GLY A 16 3.23 -7.22 -27.27
C GLY A 16 1.74 -7.01 -27.48
N GLY A 17 1.30 -5.75 -27.47
CA GLY A 17 -0.10 -5.37 -27.60
C GLY A 17 -0.74 -4.90 -26.29
N LEU A 18 -2.01 -4.50 -26.36
CA LEU A 18 -2.77 -4.00 -25.22
C LEU A 18 -3.51 -5.14 -24.50
N LYS A 19 -3.63 -5.09 -23.17
CA LYS A 19 -4.34 -6.09 -22.36
C LYS A 19 -5.75 -6.41 -22.92
N LYS A 20 -6.48 -5.39 -23.40
CA LYS A 20 -7.82 -5.57 -24.01
C LYS A 20 -7.83 -6.44 -25.27
N ASP A 21 -6.70 -6.57 -25.96
CA ASP A 21 -6.58 -7.35 -27.19
C ASP A 21 -6.07 -8.78 -26.94
N PHE A 22 -5.79 -9.14 -25.69
CA PHE A 22 -5.25 -10.45 -25.31
C PHE A 22 -6.10 -11.63 -25.81
N ASN A 23 -7.41 -11.52 -25.73
CA ASN A 23 -8.33 -12.58 -26.22
C ASN A 23 -8.27 -12.78 -27.74
N LYS A 24 -7.71 -11.82 -28.49
CA LYS A 24 -7.48 -11.91 -29.93
C LYS A 24 -6.08 -12.42 -30.29
N ALA A 25 -5.22 -12.59 -29.28
CA ALA A 25 -3.85 -13.08 -29.50
C ALA A 25 -3.86 -14.56 -29.93
N THR A 26 -2.80 -14.99 -30.57
CA THR A 26 -2.63 -16.39 -30.96
C THR A 26 -2.60 -17.31 -29.74
N GLN A 27 -2.98 -18.56 -29.89
CA GLN A 27 -2.91 -19.55 -28.81
C GLN A 27 -1.51 -19.64 -28.20
N MET A 28 -0.47 -19.58 -29.03
CA MET A 28 0.92 -19.59 -28.57
C MET A 28 1.24 -18.37 -27.70
N ALA A 29 0.83 -17.17 -28.10
CA ALA A 29 1.01 -15.95 -27.32
C ALA A 29 0.24 -16.00 -25.99
N GLN A 30 -0.99 -16.54 -25.99
CA GLN A 30 -1.77 -16.74 -24.78
C GLN A 30 -1.12 -17.76 -23.83
N ALA A 31 -0.59 -18.87 -24.36
CA ALA A 31 0.06 -19.93 -23.59
C ALA A 31 1.39 -19.48 -22.95
N THR A 32 2.08 -18.51 -23.57
CA THR A 32 3.36 -17.96 -23.08
C THR A 32 3.21 -16.64 -22.35
N ALA A 33 1.99 -16.19 -22.11
CA ALA A 33 1.71 -14.94 -21.43
C ALA A 33 2.25 -14.93 -19.99
N VAL A 34 2.75 -13.76 -19.57
CA VAL A 34 3.25 -13.52 -18.21
C VAL A 34 2.41 -12.44 -17.57
N ASN A 35 1.68 -12.79 -16.52
CA ASN A 35 0.94 -11.86 -15.70
C ASN A 35 1.82 -11.25 -14.59
N PHE A 36 1.25 -10.35 -13.79
CA PHE A 36 2.01 -9.67 -12.73
C PHE A 36 2.54 -10.64 -11.67
N SER A 37 1.75 -11.62 -11.23
CA SER A 37 2.18 -12.63 -10.25
C SER A 37 3.42 -13.39 -10.74
N GLN A 38 3.39 -13.85 -11.99
CA GLN A 38 4.51 -14.57 -12.61
C GLN A 38 5.73 -13.66 -12.84
N LEU A 39 5.53 -12.39 -13.20
CA LEU A 39 6.62 -11.42 -13.29
C LEU A 39 7.28 -11.21 -11.93
N LEU A 40 6.48 -11.02 -10.89
CA LEU A 40 6.94 -10.80 -9.52
C LEU A 40 7.76 -11.99 -9.02
N GLU A 41 7.28 -13.22 -9.26
CA GLU A 41 8.00 -14.45 -8.94
C GLU A 41 9.34 -14.56 -9.69
N LYS A 42 9.32 -14.34 -11.01
CA LYS A 42 10.57 -14.36 -11.83
C LYS A 42 11.60 -13.36 -11.32
N VAL A 43 11.17 -12.16 -10.92
CA VAL A 43 12.06 -11.13 -10.36
C VAL A 43 12.58 -11.57 -9.00
N ALA A 44 11.73 -12.14 -8.14
CA ALA A 44 12.13 -12.62 -6.82
C ALA A 44 13.18 -13.74 -6.89
N LEU A 45 12.98 -14.71 -7.77
CA LEU A 45 13.93 -15.82 -7.99
C LEU A 45 15.22 -15.36 -8.64
N LYS A 46 15.16 -14.39 -9.56
CA LYS A 46 16.35 -13.88 -10.26
C LYS A 46 17.25 -13.05 -9.36
N PHE A 47 16.69 -12.37 -8.37
CA PHE A 47 17.39 -11.44 -7.50
C PHE A 47 17.09 -11.73 -6.00
N PRO A 48 17.50 -12.90 -5.47
CA PRO A 48 17.14 -13.33 -4.11
C PRO A 48 17.68 -12.38 -3.02
N GLU A 49 18.82 -11.73 -3.26
CA GLU A 49 19.43 -10.76 -2.34
C GLU A 49 18.74 -9.37 -2.35
N MET A 50 17.79 -9.17 -3.28
CA MET A 50 17.19 -7.85 -3.48
C MET A 50 15.81 -7.78 -2.83
N ARG A 51 15.57 -6.77 -1.98
CA ARG A 51 14.24 -6.47 -1.49
C ARG A 51 13.38 -5.90 -2.61
N ILE A 52 12.22 -6.54 -2.83
CA ILE A 52 11.28 -6.21 -3.91
C ILE A 52 10.03 -5.59 -3.30
N ARG A 53 9.60 -4.47 -3.88
CA ARG A 53 8.34 -3.79 -3.61
C ARG A 53 7.62 -3.53 -4.91
N PHE A 54 6.33 -3.32 -4.83
CA PHE A 54 5.54 -2.78 -5.93
C PHE A 54 4.56 -1.74 -5.39
N SER A 55 4.06 -0.89 -6.26
CA SER A 55 3.15 0.18 -5.86
C SER A 55 2.17 0.52 -6.95
N THR A 56 1.05 1.10 -6.54
CA THR A 56 -0.08 1.50 -7.39
C THR A 56 -0.90 0.28 -7.85
N SER A 57 -1.40 -0.47 -6.86
CA SER A 57 -2.35 -1.56 -7.07
C SER A 57 -3.77 -1.03 -7.25
N ASN A 58 -4.58 -1.76 -8.00
CA ASN A 58 -6.01 -1.53 -8.11
C ASN A 58 -6.75 -2.71 -7.45
N PRO A 59 -7.75 -2.47 -6.58
CA PRO A 59 -8.49 -3.56 -5.94
C PRO A 59 -9.03 -4.62 -6.89
N GLN A 60 -9.40 -4.24 -8.12
CA GLN A 60 -9.90 -5.18 -9.13
C GLN A 60 -8.84 -6.05 -9.79
N ASP A 61 -7.62 -5.53 -9.94
CA ASP A 61 -6.54 -6.25 -10.59
C ASP A 61 -5.64 -7.01 -9.59
N MET A 62 -5.80 -6.74 -8.27
CA MET A 62 -5.11 -7.47 -7.22
C MET A 62 -5.66 -8.89 -7.11
N THR A 63 -4.92 -9.85 -7.64
CA THR A 63 -5.30 -11.27 -7.58
C THR A 63 -4.70 -11.97 -6.36
N LEU A 64 -5.34 -13.04 -5.90
CA LEU A 64 -4.80 -13.85 -4.80
C LEU A 64 -3.49 -14.55 -5.19
N ASP A 65 -3.20 -14.73 -6.47
CA ASP A 65 -1.92 -15.29 -6.91
C ASP A 65 -0.76 -14.33 -6.64
N VAL A 66 -0.97 -13.01 -6.78
CA VAL A 66 0.02 -12.01 -6.36
C VAL A 66 0.29 -12.14 -4.86
N VAL A 67 -0.76 -12.27 -4.04
CA VAL A 67 -0.65 -12.41 -2.58
C VAL A 67 0.08 -13.72 -2.20
N ARG A 68 -0.24 -14.83 -2.87
CA ARG A 68 0.47 -16.11 -2.67
C ARG A 68 1.94 -16.02 -3.05
N THR A 69 2.26 -15.36 -4.17
CA THR A 69 3.66 -15.10 -4.57
C THR A 69 4.38 -14.25 -3.52
N MET A 70 3.74 -13.21 -2.99
CA MET A 70 4.29 -12.43 -1.88
C MET A 70 4.55 -13.30 -0.64
N ALA A 71 3.63 -14.20 -0.30
CA ALA A 71 3.79 -15.11 0.85
C ALA A 71 4.96 -16.09 0.66
N ALA A 72 5.11 -16.62 -0.56
CA ALA A 72 6.11 -17.63 -0.89
C ALA A 72 7.57 -17.11 -0.91
N HIS A 73 7.78 -15.82 -1.20
CA HIS A 73 9.12 -15.25 -1.35
C HIS A 73 9.44 -14.23 -0.26
N SER A 74 10.44 -14.51 0.58
CA SER A 74 10.84 -13.67 1.72
C SER A 74 11.41 -12.31 1.30
N ASN A 75 11.98 -12.20 0.11
CA ASN A 75 12.53 -10.97 -0.44
C ASN A 75 11.46 -10.02 -1.03
N ILE A 76 10.20 -10.45 -1.12
CA ILE A 76 9.06 -9.58 -1.47
C ILE A 76 8.48 -8.99 -0.20
N CYS A 77 8.39 -7.67 -0.11
CA CYS A 77 7.82 -6.96 1.03
C CYS A 77 6.35 -7.34 1.25
N LYS A 78 5.96 -7.50 2.51
CA LYS A 78 4.60 -7.81 2.93
C LYS A 78 3.80 -6.52 3.15
N HIS A 79 3.74 -5.70 2.12
CA HIS A 79 3.02 -4.44 2.08
C HIS A 79 2.34 -4.27 0.73
N ILE A 80 1.07 -3.89 0.76
CA ILE A 80 0.26 -3.58 -0.42
C ILE A 80 -0.28 -2.16 -0.29
N HIS A 81 -0.03 -1.32 -1.29
CA HIS A 81 -0.71 -0.04 -1.43
C HIS A 81 -1.97 -0.27 -2.28
N LEU A 82 -3.14 -0.16 -1.66
CA LEU A 82 -4.43 -0.53 -2.25
C LEU A 82 -5.44 0.63 -2.10
N PRO A 83 -5.38 1.64 -2.98
CA PRO A 83 -6.25 2.80 -2.93
C PRO A 83 -7.73 2.44 -3.07
N VAL A 84 -8.52 2.67 -2.02
CA VAL A 84 -9.97 2.42 -2.03
C VAL A 84 -10.78 3.65 -2.44
N GLN A 85 -10.31 4.84 -2.13
CA GLN A 85 -10.86 6.17 -2.40
C GLN A 85 -12.06 6.56 -1.53
N SER A 86 -13.02 5.69 -1.25
CA SER A 86 -14.19 5.91 -0.39
C SER A 86 -14.68 4.59 0.21
N GLY A 87 -15.36 4.66 1.34
CA GLY A 87 -16.04 3.52 1.95
C GLY A 87 -17.50 3.38 1.53
N SER A 88 -18.04 4.30 0.74
CA SER A 88 -19.44 4.30 0.27
C SER A 88 -19.54 3.80 -1.17
N ASN A 89 -20.38 2.78 -1.40
CA ASN A 89 -20.66 2.27 -2.75
C ASN A 89 -21.22 3.35 -3.68
N ARG A 90 -22.03 4.27 -3.14
CA ARG A 90 -22.60 5.39 -3.91
C ARG A 90 -21.50 6.33 -4.41
N ILE A 91 -20.55 6.66 -3.54
CA ILE A 91 -19.42 7.53 -3.89
C ILE A 91 -18.43 6.81 -4.81
N LEU A 92 -18.11 5.54 -4.54
CA LEU A 92 -17.28 4.73 -5.45
C LEU A 92 -17.83 4.70 -6.87
N LYS A 93 -19.14 4.48 -7.02
CA LYS A 93 -19.83 4.54 -8.32
C LYS A 93 -19.72 5.91 -8.97
N ALA A 94 -19.92 7.00 -8.21
CA ALA A 94 -19.78 8.37 -8.70
C ALA A 94 -18.35 8.72 -9.12
N MET A 95 -17.35 8.13 -8.47
CA MET A 95 -15.92 8.20 -8.84
C MET A 95 -15.54 7.28 -10.02
N ASN A 96 -16.52 6.57 -10.61
CA ASN A 96 -16.30 5.56 -11.64
C ASN A 96 -15.33 4.43 -11.19
N ARG A 97 -15.39 4.07 -9.91
CA ARG A 97 -14.70 2.89 -9.39
C ARG A 97 -15.58 1.66 -9.66
N GLN A 98 -14.93 0.56 -10.04
CA GLN A 98 -15.64 -0.64 -10.49
C GLN A 98 -15.73 -1.71 -9.39
N HIS A 99 -15.19 -1.43 -8.20
CA HIS A 99 -15.32 -2.30 -7.03
C HIS A 99 -16.33 -1.72 -6.04
N THR A 100 -16.93 -2.60 -5.27
CA THR A 100 -17.79 -2.26 -4.14
C THR A 100 -17.00 -2.30 -2.83
N ARG A 101 -17.58 -1.74 -1.78
CA ARG A 101 -17.07 -1.83 -0.41
C ARG A 101 -16.91 -3.29 0.02
N GLU A 102 -17.90 -4.13 -0.25
CA GLU A 102 -17.97 -5.52 0.15
C GLU A 102 -16.88 -6.36 -0.55
N GLU A 103 -16.68 -6.13 -1.85
CA GLU A 103 -15.59 -6.75 -2.62
C GLU A 103 -14.23 -6.35 -2.07
N TYR A 104 -14.06 -5.07 -1.71
CA TYR A 104 -12.82 -4.59 -1.10
C TYR A 104 -12.58 -5.24 0.26
N MET A 105 -13.58 -5.31 1.13
CA MET A 105 -13.48 -5.98 2.44
C MET A 105 -13.11 -7.45 2.27
N ALA A 106 -13.78 -8.17 1.37
CA ALA A 106 -13.47 -9.57 1.08
C ALA A 106 -12.03 -9.76 0.55
N LEU A 107 -11.54 -8.83 -0.27
CA LEU A 107 -10.14 -8.84 -0.73
C LEU A 107 -9.17 -8.68 0.45
N ILE A 108 -9.43 -7.74 1.37
CA ILE A 108 -8.61 -7.54 2.58
C ILE A 108 -8.58 -8.81 3.45
N ASP A 109 -9.74 -9.44 3.65
CA ASP A 109 -9.84 -10.68 4.43
C ASP A 109 -9.03 -11.82 3.80
N ASN A 110 -9.12 -11.97 2.48
CA ASN A 110 -8.34 -12.95 1.73
C ASN A 110 -6.82 -12.66 1.79
N ILE A 111 -6.41 -11.39 1.71
CA ILE A 111 -5.00 -11.00 1.88
C ILE A 111 -4.51 -11.42 3.26
N ARG A 112 -5.27 -11.11 4.31
CA ARG A 112 -4.89 -11.43 5.70
C ARG A 112 -4.97 -12.92 6.02
N ALA A 113 -5.83 -13.68 5.35
CA ALA A 113 -5.84 -15.13 5.46
C ALA A 113 -4.56 -15.77 4.93
N ILE A 114 -3.93 -15.18 3.90
CA ILE A 114 -2.68 -15.67 3.29
C ILE A 114 -1.46 -15.07 4.00
N ILE A 115 -1.50 -13.77 4.32
CA ILE A 115 -0.42 -13.02 5.00
C ILE A 115 -1.05 -12.26 6.18
N PRO A 116 -1.14 -12.86 7.36
CA PRO A 116 -1.89 -12.30 8.51
C PRO A 116 -1.45 -10.90 8.95
N ASP A 117 -0.17 -10.60 8.83
CA ASP A 117 0.43 -9.31 9.20
C ASP A 117 0.78 -8.42 7.99
N CYS A 118 0.16 -8.67 6.81
CA CYS A 118 0.35 -7.83 5.63
C CYS A 118 -0.03 -6.38 5.94
N ALA A 119 0.92 -5.48 5.77
CA ALA A 119 0.66 -4.05 5.89
C ALA A 119 -0.15 -3.56 4.68
N ILE A 120 -1.23 -2.83 4.96
CA ILE A 120 -2.10 -2.26 3.93
C ILE A 120 -2.06 -0.74 4.03
N SER A 121 -1.79 -0.09 2.91
CA SER A 121 -1.93 1.37 2.80
C SER A 121 -2.96 1.75 1.74
N GLN A 122 -3.53 2.94 1.88
CA GLN A 122 -4.65 3.40 1.07
C GLN A 122 -4.54 4.88 0.70
N ASP A 123 -5.36 5.30 -0.29
CA ASP A 123 -5.71 6.67 -0.55
C ASP A 123 -7.21 6.85 -0.34
N MET A 124 -7.60 7.98 0.27
CA MET A 124 -8.99 8.39 0.46
C MET A 124 -9.22 9.82 0.02
N ILE A 125 -10.37 10.06 -0.60
CA ILE A 125 -10.84 11.37 -1.00
C ILE A 125 -12.11 11.66 -0.20
N ILE A 126 -12.11 12.77 0.54
CA ILE A 126 -13.18 13.20 1.43
C ILE A 126 -13.85 14.43 0.84
N GLY A 127 -15.17 14.54 0.99
CA GLY A 127 -15.94 15.66 0.46
C GLY A 127 -16.08 15.62 -1.07
N PHE A 128 -16.12 14.43 -1.66
CA PHE A 128 -16.47 14.27 -3.06
C PHE A 128 -17.87 14.86 -3.34
N PRO A 129 -18.14 15.44 -4.51
CA PRO A 129 -19.44 16.04 -4.82
C PRO A 129 -20.62 15.15 -4.41
N ASN A 130 -21.59 15.73 -3.73
CA ASN A 130 -22.79 15.08 -3.17
C ASN A 130 -22.54 14.04 -2.05
N GLU A 131 -21.35 13.98 -1.45
CA GLU A 131 -21.09 13.11 -0.31
C GLU A 131 -21.99 13.46 0.88
N THR A 132 -22.81 12.51 1.34
CA THR A 132 -23.68 12.68 2.51
C THR A 132 -22.95 12.34 3.81
N GLU A 133 -23.64 12.53 4.95
CA GLU A 133 -23.12 12.13 6.26
C GLU A 133 -23.03 10.58 6.37
N GLU A 134 -23.96 9.87 5.76
CA GLU A 134 -23.99 8.40 5.72
C GLU A 134 -22.79 7.87 4.92
N ASP A 135 -22.46 8.47 3.77
CA ASP A 135 -21.29 8.09 2.97
C ASP A 135 -19.97 8.30 3.75
N HIS A 136 -19.91 9.40 4.51
CA HIS A 136 -18.77 9.68 5.37
C HIS A 136 -18.64 8.64 6.50
N LYS A 137 -19.75 8.27 7.15
CA LYS A 137 -19.78 7.19 8.16
C LYS A 137 -19.38 5.84 7.56
N ASP A 138 -19.81 5.53 6.35
CA ASP A 138 -19.36 4.32 5.63
C ASP A 138 -17.86 4.32 5.45
N THR A 139 -17.27 5.47 5.12
CA THR A 139 -15.80 5.59 4.97
C THR A 139 -15.10 5.38 6.32
N LEU A 140 -15.56 6.00 7.40
CA LEU A 140 -14.99 5.79 8.73
C LEU A 140 -15.12 4.33 9.19
N SER A 141 -16.28 3.70 8.95
CA SER A 141 -16.51 2.30 9.34
C SER A 141 -15.67 1.31 8.52
N LEU A 142 -15.38 1.60 7.25
CA LEU A 142 -14.42 0.82 6.47
C LEU A 142 -13.01 0.94 7.05
N MET A 143 -12.59 2.14 7.44
CA MET A 143 -11.28 2.34 8.07
C MET A 143 -11.15 1.57 9.39
N GLU A 144 -12.20 1.57 10.23
CA GLU A 144 -12.21 0.81 11.49
C GLU A 144 -12.20 -0.72 11.24
N TYR A 145 -12.77 -1.18 10.13
CA TYR A 145 -12.71 -2.58 9.72
C TYR A 145 -11.31 -2.97 9.25
N VAL A 146 -10.75 -2.20 8.30
CA VAL A 146 -9.47 -2.54 7.68
C VAL A 146 -8.30 -2.24 8.60
N LYS A 147 -8.33 -1.14 9.38
CA LYS A 147 -7.23 -0.69 10.25
C LYS A 147 -5.93 -0.55 9.46
N TYR A 148 -5.90 0.40 8.54
CA TYR A 148 -4.75 0.62 7.65
C TYR A 148 -3.48 0.98 8.42
N ASP A 149 -2.34 0.47 7.99
CA ASP A 149 -1.02 0.78 8.55
C ASP A 149 -0.65 2.25 8.32
N PHE A 150 -0.89 2.74 7.11
CA PHE A 150 -0.81 4.17 6.79
C PHE A 150 -1.70 4.51 5.58
N GLY A 151 -1.87 5.80 5.30
CA GLY A 151 -2.69 6.23 4.17
C GLY A 151 -2.51 7.69 3.87
N TYR A 152 -2.92 8.07 2.67
CA TYR A 152 -3.00 9.44 2.23
C TYR A 152 -4.46 9.84 2.12
N MET A 153 -4.83 10.89 2.82
CA MET A 153 -6.19 11.41 2.87
C MET A 153 -6.20 12.82 2.30
N TYR A 154 -7.12 13.06 1.37
CA TYR A 154 -7.23 14.32 0.64
C TYR A 154 -8.66 14.85 0.71
N SER A 155 -8.82 16.17 0.87
CA SER A 155 -10.07 16.82 0.48
C SER A 155 -10.25 16.77 -1.02
N TYR A 156 -11.45 16.53 -1.48
CA TYR A 156 -11.76 16.68 -2.89
C TYR A 156 -11.45 18.10 -3.35
N SER A 157 -10.79 18.18 -4.47
CA SER A 157 -10.54 19.43 -5.19
C SER A 157 -10.86 19.17 -6.66
N ASP A 158 -11.61 20.08 -7.24
CA ASP A 158 -11.95 19.99 -8.65
C ASP A 158 -10.70 20.03 -9.52
N ARG A 159 -10.63 19.11 -10.49
CA ARG A 159 -9.50 19.01 -11.43
C ARG A 159 -10.03 19.16 -12.86
N PRO A 160 -9.59 20.22 -13.58
CA PRO A 160 -9.96 20.40 -14.98
C PRO A 160 -9.68 19.14 -15.81
N GLY A 161 -10.62 18.77 -16.66
CA GLY A 161 -10.48 17.63 -17.56
C GLY A 161 -10.96 16.27 -17.01
N THR A 162 -11.19 16.14 -15.70
CA THR A 162 -11.76 14.93 -15.13
C THR A 162 -13.27 14.82 -15.39
N ALA A 163 -13.81 13.59 -15.40
CA ALA A 163 -15.26 13.39 -15.55
C ALA A 163 -16.04 14.03 -14.41
N ALA A 164 -15.55 13.97 -13.18
CA ALA A 164 -16.16 14.61 -12.03
C ALA A 164 -16.18 16.14 -12.19
N GLY A 165 -15.04 16.77 -12.49
CA GLY A 165 -14.95 18.21 -12.67
C GLY A 165 -15.73 18.77 -13.86
N LYS A 166 -16.10 17.92 -14.84
CA LYS A 166 -16.96 18.34 -15.96
C LYS A 166 -18.46 18.19 -15.65
N ASN A 167 -18.83 17.21 -14.81
CA ASN A 167 -20.22 16.77 -14.70
C ASN A 167 -20.82 16.98 -13.30
N LEU A 168 -20.01 17.26 -12.29
CA LEU A 168 -20.45 17.38 -10.91
C LEU A 168 -20.03 18.75 -10.35
N ALA A 169 -21.00 19.48 -9.79
CA ALA A 169 -20.69 20.68 -9.03
C ALA A 169 -20.10 20.31 -7.68
N ASP A 170 -19.02 20.96 -7.27
CA ASP A 170 -18.45 20.83 -5.93
C ASP A 170 -19.37 21.57 -4.93
N ASN A 171 -20.30 20.84 -4.37
CA ASN A 171 -21.35 21.36 -3.50
C ASN A 171 -21.12 21.09 -2.01
N ILE A 172 -19.96 20.56 -1.63
CA ILE A 172 -19.63 20.33 -0.23
C ILE A 172 -18.84 21.52 0.31
N PRO A 173 -19.36 22.23 1.35
CA PRO A 173 -18.65 23.36 1.94
C PRO A 173 -17.25 22.99 2.43
N GLU A 174 -16.26 23.84 2.23
CA GLU A 174 -14.87 23.60 2.64
C GLU A 174 -14.72 23.36 4.16
N THR A 175 -15.56 24.00 4.96
CA THR A 175 -15.63 23.77 6.41
C THR A 175 -16.03 22.33 6.74
N LEU A 176 -16.98 21.76 5.98
CA LEU A 176 -17.42 20.38 6.16
C LEU A 176 -16.37 19.39 5.66
N LYS A 177 -15.74 19.66 4.50
CA LYS A 177 -14.61 18.84 4.01
C LYS A 177 -13.48 18.80 5.03
N SER A 178 -13.11 19.96 5.58
CA SER A 178 -12.04 20.07 6.58
C SER A 178 -12.37 19.30 7.86
N LYS A 179 -13.63 19.39 8.33
CA LYS A 179 -14.10 18.61 9.49
C LYS A 179 -13.99 17.10 9.24
N ARG A 180 -14.58 16.62 8.13
CA ARG A 180 -14.55 15.19 7.76
C ARG A 180 -13.12 14.67 7.54
N LEU A 181 -12.27 15.47 6.90
CA LEU A 181 -10.86 15.11 6.71
C LEU A 181 -10.14 14.98 8.06
N ALA A 182 -10.39 15.87 9.01
CA ALA A 182 -9.79 15.78 10.36
C ALA A 182 -10.24 14.50 11.09
N GLU A 183 -11.49 14.07 10.95
CA GLU A 183 -12.02 12.83 11.52
C GLU A 183 -11.31 11.59 10.92
N VAL A 184 -11.18 11.53 9.59
CA VAL A 184 -10.48 10.45 8.87
C VAL A 184 -8.99 10.40 9.27
N ILE A 185 -8.32 11.55 9.38
CA ILE A 185 -6.92 11.64 9.84
C ILE A 185 -6.79 11.12 11.29
N ALA A 186 -7.74 11.45 12.16
CA ALA A 186 -7.71 10.98 13.55
C ALA A 186 -7.81 9.46 13.63
N VAL A 187 -8.73 8.85 12.86
CA VAL A 187 -8.87 7.38 12.78
C VAL A 187 -7.60 6.75 12.22
N GLN A 188 -7.04 7.29 11.14
CA GLN A 188 -5.79 6.78 10.57
C GLN A 188 -4.62 6.85 11.55
N ARG A 189 -4.47 7.95 12.28
CA ARG A 189 -3.42 8.11 13.31
C ARG A 189 -3.55 7.08 14.43
N LYS A 190 -4.78 6.80 14.87
CA LYS A 190 -5.07 5.76 15.87
C LYS A 190 -4.60 4.39 15.36
N HIS A 191 -4.94 4.02 14.12
CA HIS A 191 -4.55 2.74 13.54
C HIS A 191 -3.03 2.65 13.32
N ALA A 192 -2.40 3.70 12.79
CA ALA A 192 -0.95 3.74 12.59
C ALA A 192 -0.20 3.57 13.93
N ALA A 193 -0.65 4.26 14.99
CA ALA A 193 -0.08 4.13 16.33
C ALA A 193 -0.22 2.69 16.87
N MET A 194 -1.37 2.05 16.67
CA MET A 194 -1.60 0.65 17.04
C MET A 194 -0.61 -0.28 16.32
N HIS A 195 -0.43 -0.12 15.01
CA HIS A 195 0.48 -0.96 14.23
C HIS A 195 1.94 -0.75 14.61
N THR A 196 2.39 0.49 14.82
CA THR A 196 3.76 0.78 15.27
C THR A 196 4.01 0.23 16.68
N GLN A 197 3.07 0.40 17.60
CA GLN A 197 3.17 -0.13 18.97
C GLN A 197 3.28 -1.67 19.00
N ASN A 198 2.55 -2.35 18.13
CA ASN A 198 2.58 -3.82 18.00
C ASN A 198 3.94 -4.36 17.49
N ARG A 199 4.82 -3.49 17.02
CA ARG A 199 6.19 -3.86 16.58
C ARG A 199 7.25 -3.61 17.64
N VAL A 200 6.95 -2.87 18.69
CA VAL A 200 7.87 -2.68 19.81
C VAL A 200 8.19 -4.04 20.45
N GLY A 201 9.46 -4.28 20.71
CA GLY A 201 9.95 -5.56 21.21
C GLY A 201 10.31 -6.58 20.13
N LYS A 202 9.92 -6.39 18.87
CA LYS A 202 10.27 -7.30 17.74
C LYS A 202 11.63 -6.96 17.13
N ILE A 203 12.20 -7.92 16.42
CA ILE A 203 13.38 -7.74 15.58
C ILE A 203 12.88 -7.60 14.15
N GLU A 204 13.27 -6.51 13.49
CA GLU A 204 12.87 -6.19 12.13
C GLU A 204 14.11 -6.18 11.22
N THR A 205 13.99 -6.78 10.03
CA THR A 205 15.01 -6.63 8.98
C THR A 205 14.80 -5.32 8.24
N VAL A 206 15.75 -4.40 8.37
CA VAL A 206 15.67 -3.05 7.81
C VAL A 206 16.66 -2.89 6.67
N LEU A 207 16.20 -2.44 5.51
CA LEU A 207 17.06 -1.94 4.45
C LEU A 207 17.36 -0.47 4.73
N VAL A 208 18.64 -0.13 4.89
CA VAL A 208 19.07 1.26 5.12
C VAL A 208 18.93 2.05 3.83
N GLU A 209 18.13 3.10 3.85
CA GLU A 209 17.82 3.94 2.69
C GLU A 209 18.49 5.33 2.74
N GLY A 210 18.91 5.76 3.92
CA GLY A 210 19.54 7.07 4.09
C GLY A 210 19.88 7.42 5.52
N VAL A 211 20.34 8.66 5.69
CA VAL A 211 20.55 9.28 7.00
C VAL A 211 19.20 9.84 7.48
N SER A 212 18.94 9.76 8.78
CA SER A 212 17.73 10.32 9.38
C SER A 212 17.65 11.82 9.16
N LYS A 213 16.45 12.33 8.82
CA LYS A 213 16.23 13.78 8.62
C LYS A 213 16.40 14.60 9.92
N LYS A 214 16.33 13.94 11.09
CA LYS A 214 16.38 14.60 12.39
C LYS A 214 17.76 14.52 13.07
N SER A 215 18.64 13.63 12.59
CA SER A 215 19.95 13.41 13.22
C SER A 215 20.91 12.77 12.21
N GLU A 216 22.05 13.38 11.98
CA GLU A 216 23.13 12.81 11.15
C GLU A 216 23.81 11.57 11.80
N LYS A 217 23.60 11.39 13.11
CA LYS A 217 24.10 10.23 13.84
C LYS A 217 23.23 8.99 13.69
N ASP A 218 22.04 9.13 13.07
CA ASP A 218 21.09 8.05 12.91
C ASP A 218 20.87 7.72 11.44
N LEU A 219 20.65 6.44 11.17
CA LEU A 219 20.22 5.95 9.88
C LEU A 219 18.70 5.78 9.86
N MET A 220 18.14 5.86 8.66
CA MET A 220 16.75 5.60 8.37
C MET A 220 16.66 4.55 7.28
N GLY A 221 15.74 3.62 7.45
CA GLY A 221 15.41 2.62 6.45
C GLY A 221 13.97 2.15 6.59
N ARG A 222 13.61 1.13 5.83
CA ARG A 222 12.31 0.50 5.92
C ARG A 222 12.42 -0.99 6.18
N ASN A 223 11.48 -1.48 7.00
CA ASN A 223 11.32 -2.91 7.24
C ASN A 223 10.53 -3.60 6.10
N ASN A 224 10.21 -4.88 6.28
CA ASN A 224 9.48 -5.69 5.30
C ASN A 224 8.01 -5.23 5.10
N TYR A 225 7.46 -4.46 6.03
CA TYR A 225 6.09 -3.93 6.02
C TYR A 225 6.02 -2.47 5.58
N ASN A 226 7.10 -1.95 5.00
CA ASN A 226 7.25 -0.56 4.56
C ASN A 226 7.23 0.48 5.70
N ALA A 227 7.29 0.06 6.96
CA ALA A 227 7.39 0.98 8.08
C ALA A 227 8.79 1.60 8.16
N VAL A 228 8.84 2.90 8.45
CA VAL A 228 10.10 3.62 8.64
C VAL A 228 10.70 3.22 9.99
N VAL A 229 11.99 2.88 9.98
CA VAL A 229 12.79 2.53 11.16
C VAL A 229 13.99 3.45 11.25
N VAL A 230 14.23 4.03 12.42
CA VAL A 230 15.39 4.88 12.70
C VAL A 230 16.20 4.23 13.82
N PHE A 231 17.51 4.18 13.65
CA PHE A 231 18.45 3.59 14.62
C PHE A 231 19.84 4.24 14.49
N PRO A 232 20.71 4.18 15.52
CA PRO A 232 22.06 4.75 15.50
C PRO A 232 22.89 4.22 14.34
N ARG A 233 23.66 5.11 13.71
CA ARG A 233 24.42 4.78 12.49
C ARG A 233 25.51 3.74 12.73
N GLU A 234 26.22 3.82 13.85
CA GLU A 234 27.38 2.95 14.15
C GLU A 234 28.29 2.74 12.92
N THR A 235 28.48 1.48 12.49
CA THR A 235 29.29 1.11 11.30
C THR A 235 28.47 0.86 10.04
N TYR A 236 27.14 0.95 10.14
CA TYR A 236 26.24 0.65 9.01
C TYR A 236 26.20 1.77 7.98
N LYS A 237 25.86 1.41 6.74
CA LYS A 237 25.80 2.32 5.58
C LYS A 237 24.52 2.10 4.75
N ILE A 238 24.25 3.04 3.87
CA ILE A 238 23.13 2.95 2.91
C ILE A 238 23.32 1.69 2.05
N GLY A 239 22.25 0.94 1.89
CA GLY A 239 22.20 -0.33 1.16
C GLY A 239 22.35 -1.57 2.06
N ASP A 240 22.80 -1.42 3.30
CA ASP A 240 22.90 -2.55 4.22
C ASP A 240 21.53 -3.07 4.64
N LEU A 241 21.43 -4.37 4.84
CA LEU A 241 20.34 -5.03 5.53
C LEU A 241 20.76 -5.26 6.98
N VAL A 242 19.98 -4.71 7.92
CA VAL A 242 20.31 -4.71 9.34
C VAL A 242 19.16 -5.29 10.14
N ALA A 243 19.46 -6.23 11.03
CA ALA A 243 18.52 -6.68 12.06
C ALA A 243 18.46 -5.62 13.16
N VAL A 244 17.29 -5.03 13.37
CA VAL A 244 17.06 -3.96 14.32
C VAL A 244 16.04 -4.38 15.36
N LYS A 245 16.41 -4.38 16.65
CA LYS A 245 15.48 -4.54 17.76
C LYS A 245 14.70 -3.24 17.94
N ILE A 246 13.39 -3.29 17.74
CA ILE A 246 12.52 -2.12 17.96
C ILE A 246 12.35 -1.91 19.46
N THR A 247 12.71 -0.73 19.94
CA THR A 247 12.70 -0.38 21.36
C THR A 247 11.62 0.62 21.73
N ASP A 248 11.18 1.42 20.74
CA ASP A 248 10.18 2.47 20.92
C ASP A 248 9.53 2.81 19.58
N CYS A 249 8.48 3.63 19.58
CA CYS A 249 7.84 4.12 18.37
C CYS A 249 7.16 5.48 18.56
N THR A 250 6.94 6.15 17.43
CA THR A 250 5.94 7.21 17.30
C THR A 250 4.77 6.69 16.47
N SER A 251 3.75 7.50 16.19
CA SER A 251 2.63 7.11 15.32
C SER A 251 3.02 6.76 13.89
N GLY A 252 4.23 7.05 13.43
CA GLY A 252 4.65 6.81 12.04
C GLY A 252 6.10 6.35 11.88
N THR A 253 6.84 6.14 12.99
CA THR A 253 8.26 5.78 12.95
C THR A 253 8.59 4.83 14.08
N LEU A 254 9.27 3.74 13.76
CA LEU A 254 9.84 2.80 14.69
C LEU A 254 11.25 3.26 15.09
N LEU A 255 11.58 3.16 16.34
CA LEU A 255 12.90 3.46 16.90
C LEU A 255 13.54 2.17 17.38
N GLY A 256 14.82 1.97 17.11
CA GLY A 256 15.45 0.71 17.47
C GLY A 256 16.95 0.80 17.69
N LYS A 257 17.53 -0.36 17.98
CA LYS A 257 18.98 -0.56 18.07
C LYS A 257 19.38 -1.69 17.12
N ALA A 258 20.42 -1.45 16.35
CA ALA A 258 20.98 -2.47 15.48
C ALA A 258 21.52 -3.65 16.31
N ILE A 259 21.35 -4.85 15.82
CA ILE A 259 21.90 -6.09 16.42
C ILE A 259 23.03 -6.60 15.56
N SER A 260 22.83 -6.74 14.26
CA SER A 260 23.82 -7.29 13.32
C SER A 260 23.46 -6.96 11.89
N HIS A 261 24.43 -7.07 10.99
CA HIS A 261 24.11 -7.26 9.55
C HIS A 261 23.29 -8.54 9.38
N THR A 262 22.36 -8.49 8.44
CA THR A 262 21.54 -9.66 8.10
C THR A 262 21.43 -9.82 6.59
N LYS A 263 20.83 -10.91 6.16
CA LYS A 263 20.47 -11.16 4.75
C LYS A 263 18.98 -11.42 4.66
N LEU A 264 18.42 -11.29 3.49
CA LEU A 264 17.08 -11.81 3.25
C LEU A 264 17.18 -13.33 3.36
N SER A 265 16.38 -13.93 4.23
CA SER A 265 16.32 -15.39 4.33
C SER A 265 15.79 -15.95 3.02
N SER A 266 16.50 -16.87 2.43
CA SER A 266 16.06 -17.66 1.27
C SER A 266 14.81 -18.47 1.60
#